data_69a6aa6dded94f86fa22c8ea344183a0
#
_entry.id   69a6aa6dded94f86fa22c8ea344183a0
#
_cell.length_a   1.000
_cell.length_b   1.000
_cell.length_c   1.000
_cell.angle_alpha   90.00
_cell.angle_beta   90.00
_cell.angle_gamma   90.00
#
_symmetry.space_group_name_H-M   'P 1'
#
loop_
_entity.id
_entity.type
_entity.pdbx_description
1 polymer ?
#
loop_
_entity_poly.entity_id
_entity_poly.type
_entity_poly.pdbx_seq_one_letter_code
_entity_poly.pdbx_strand_id
1 'polypeptide(L)'
;GVSNISFGLPSREIVNHNFLMMALTKGLDLPIMNPNIDSMTATVRAYKLLTNIDKNSVDFISHYGGEKKTAPAATGAKAEIDLPYAIENGLKKEAADLTAKLLQETEAMNIVNDMLIPALDKAGAEFEKGKLFLPQLIQTAGTAQACFEVIKNYILSTGKKSVSKGK
;
A
#
# COMPACT_ATOMS: atom_id res chain seq x y z
N GLY A 1 -16.48 -28.00 -7.36
CA GLY A 1 -17.69 -27.17 -7.21
C GLY A 1 -17.96 -26.84 -5.75
N VAL A 2 -17.79 -25.57 -5.37
CA VAL A 2 -17.95 -25.15 -3.97
C VAL A 2 -19.38 -25.29 -3.47
N SER A 3 -20.38 -25.04 -4.33
CA SER A 3 -21.79 -25.03 -3.95
C SER A 3 -22.41 -26.40 -3.69
N ASN A 4 -21.71 -27.50 -4.02
CA ASN A 4 -22.23 -28.85 -3.81
C ASN A 4 -22.40 -29.20 -2.32
N ILE A 5 -21.55 -28.62 -1.45
CA ILE A 5 -21.58 -28.91 0.00
C ILE A 5 -22.90 -28.52 0.67
N SER A 6 -23.59 -27.54 0.11
CA SER A 6 -24.83 -26.99 0.69
C SER A 6 -26.11 -27.46 -0.02
N PHE A 7 -26.02 -28.47 -0.90
CA PHE A 7 -27.18 -28.91 -1.65
C PHE A 7 -28.31 -29.38 -0.71
N GLY A 8 -29.52 -28.84 -0.92
CA GLY A 8 -30.67 -29.13 -0.08
C GLY A 8 -30.74 -28.37 1.25
N LEU A 9 -29.73 -27.56 1.59
CA LEU A 9 -29.74 -26.74 2.81
C LEU A 9 -30.38 -25.37 2.58
N PRO A 10 -31.03 -24.75 3.60
CA PRO A 10 -31.41 -23.36 3.55
C PRO A 10 -30.18 -22.46 3.65
N SER A 11 -30.32 -21.19 3.24
CA SER A 11 -29.25 -20.17 3.35
C SER A 11 -27.89 -20.63 2.83
N ARG A 12 -27.89 -21.29 1.68
CA ARG A 12 -26.73 -21.93 1.05
C ARG A 12 -25.50 -21.03 0.93
N GLU A 13 -25.75 -19.74 0.74
CA GLU A 13 -24.68 -18.76 0.60
C GLU A 13 -23.79 -18.71 1.83
N ILE A 14 -24.37 -18.76 3.03
CA ILE A 14 -23.60 -18.79 4.30
C ILE A 14 -22.69 -20.01 4.36
N VAL A 15 -23.19 -21.19 3.96
CA VAL A 15 -22.40 -22.41 3.95
C VAL A 15 -21.29 -22.36 2.90
N ASN A 16 -21.63 -21.88 1.69
CA ASN A 16 -20.71 -21.90 0.55
C ASN A 16 -19.50 -20.97 0.76
N HIS A 17 -19.69 -19.76 1.24
CA HIS A 17 -18.59 -18.83 1.42
C HIS A 17 -17.66 -19.25 2.58
N ASN A 18 -18.22 -19.78 3.68
CA ASN A 18 -17.43 -20.31 4.78
C ASN A 18 -16.66 -21.57 4.37
N PHE A 19 -17.32 -22.49 3.63
CA PHE A 19 -16.66 -23.66 3.08
C PHE A 19 -15.51 -23.27 2.12
N LEU A 20 -15.73 -22.26 1.27
CA LEU A 20 -14.69 -21.75 0.38
C LEU A 20 -13.48 -21.27 1.18
N MET A 21 -13.69 -20.50 2.26
CA MET A 21 -12.58 -20.03 3.12
C MET A 21 -11.79 -21.21 3.70
N MET A 22 -12.51 -22.20 4.23
CA MET A 22 -11.88 -23.41 4.79
C MET A 22 -11.09 -24.20 3.73
N ALA A 23 -11.64 -24.31 2.52
CA ALA A 23 -11.00 -25.04 1.43
C ALA A 23 -9.73 -24.32 0.92
N LEU A 24 -9.77 -22.99 0.78
CA LEU A 24 -8.62 -22.19 0.42
C LEU A 24 -7.49 -22.32 1.45
N THR A 25 -7.81 -22.31 2.75
CA THR A 25 -6.81 -22.51 3.82
C THR A 25 -6.21 -23.91 3.82
N LYS A 26 -6.86 -24.90 3.18
CA LYS A 26 -6.37 -26.26 3.00
C LYS A 26 -5.70 -26.49 1.65
N GLY A 27 -5.47 -25.43 0.87
CA GLY A 27 -4.71 -25.49 -0.38
C GLY A 27 -5.57 -25.68 -1.64
N LEU A 28 -6.85 -25.32 -1.61
CA LEU A 28 -7.64 -25.26 -2.85
C LEU A 28 -7.21 -24.06 -3.69
N ASP A 29 -6.66 -24.30 -4.88
CA ASP A 29 -6.17 -23.24 -5.78
C ASP A 29 -7.22 -22.79 -6.79
N LEU A 30 -8.07 -23.70 -7.29
CA LEU A 30 -9.00 -23.43 -8.38
C LEU A 30 -10.45 -23.80 -7.99
N PRO A 31 -11.15 -22.94 -7.23
CA PRO A 31 -12.54 -23.16 -6.89
C PRO A 31 -13.45 -22.93 -8.11
N ILE A 32 -14.33 -23.88 -8.39
CA ILE A 32 -15.46 -23.67 -9.32
C ILE A 32 -16.60 -23.06 -8.49
N MET A 33 -16.84 -21.77 -8.68
CA MET A 33 -17.84 -20.97 -7.94
C MET A 33 -18.52 -19.98 -8.87
N ASN A 34 -19.68 -19.40 -8.42
CA ASN A 34 -20.33 -18.31 -9.12
C ASN A 34 -19.63 -16.97 -8.75
N PRO A 35 -18.94 -16.29 -9.69
CA PRO A 35 -18.27 -15.03 -9.40
C PRO A 35 -19.22 -13.84 -9.23
N ASN A 36 -20.50 -13.97 -9.60
CA ASN A 36 -21.52 -12.93 -9.45
C ASN A 36 -22.15 -12.89 -8.05
N ILE A 37 -21.74 -13.79 -7.15
CA ILE A 37 -22.15 -13.78 -5.75
C ILE A 37 -21.08 -13.03 -4.96
N ASP A 38 -21.45 -11.85 -4.44
CA ASP A 38 -20.49 -10.96 -3.75
C ASP A 38 -19.81 -11.62 -2.56
N SER A 39 -20.51 -12.41 -1.75
CA SER A 39 -19.92 -13.13 -0.62
C SER A 39 -18.82 -14.11 -1.04
N MET A 40 -18.93 -14.72 -2.22
CA MET A 40 -17.93 -15.65 -2.73
C MET A 40 -16.64 -14.92 -3.15
N THR A 41 -16.79 -13.83 -3.90
CA THR A 41 -15.64 -13.01 -4.32
C THR A 41 -15.02 -12.25 -3.14
N ALA A 42 -15.84 -11.78 -2.20
CA ALA A 42 -15.38 -11.19 -0.95
C ALA A 42 -14.54 -12.17 -0.12
N THR A 43 -14.96 -13.45 -0.05
CA THR A 43 -14.20 -14.50 0.64
C THR A 43 -12.82 -14.69 0.03
N VAL A 44 -12.69 -14.70 -1.30
CA VAL A 44 -11.39 -14.84 -1.96
C VAL A 44 -10.49 -13.63 -1.67
N ARG A 45 -11.04 -12.40 -1.70
CA ARG A 45 -10.29 -11.19 -1.36
C ARG A 45 -9.85 -11.18 0.11
N ALA A 46 -10.76 -11.56 1.02
CA ALA A 46 -10.43 -11.68 2.43
C ALA A 46 -9.35 -12.73 2.69
N TYR A 47 -9.41 -13.88 2.02
CA TYR A 47 -8.37 -14.92 2.10
C TYR A 47 -7.00 -14.38 1.66
N LYS A 48 -6.93 -13.71 0.51
CA LYS A 48 -5.68 -13.10 0.01
C LYS A 48 -5.10 -12.08 0.98
N LEU A 49 -5.97 -11.27 1.58
CA LEU A 49 -5.59 -10.28 2.60
C LEU A 49 -5.00 -10.96 3.85
N LEU A 50 -5.76 -11.90 4.42
CA LEU A 50 -5.39 -12.58 5.67
C LEU A 50 -4.15 -13.46 5.56
N THR A 51 -3.88 -13.98 4.36
CA THR A 51 -2.68 -14.79 4.07
C THR A 51 -1.51 -13.98 3.52
N ASN A 52 -1.64 -12.65 3.48
CA ASN A 52 -0.62 -11.73 2.98
C ASN A 52 -0.20 -12.00 1.51
N ILE A 53 -1.12 -12.56 0.71
CA ILE A 53 -1.00 -12.65 -0.76
C ILE A 53 -1.25 -11.26 -1.35
N ASP A 54 -2.30 -10.57 -0.86
CA ASP A 54 -2.55 -9.16 -1.16
C ASP A 54 -1.61 -8.28 -0.34
N LYS A 55 -0.46 -7.95 -0.93
CA LYS A 55 0.56 -7.13 -0.28
C LYS A 55 0.06 -5.71 -0.03
N ASN A 56 0.24 -5.24 1.22
CA ASN A 56 -0.19 -3.91 1.67
C ASN A 56 -1.70 -3.67 1.53
N SER A 57 -2.50 -4.73 1.40
CA SER A 57 -3.97 -4.66 1.29
C SER A 57 -4.47 -3.86 0.07
N VAL A 58 -3.67 -3.79 -0.99
CA VAL A 58 -3.95 -2.92 -2.16
C VAL A 58 -5.22 -3.34 -2.89
N ASP A 59 -5.37 -4.64 -3.20
CA ASP A 59 -6.55 -5.17 -3.91
C ASP A 59 -7.81 -5.02 -3.05
N PHE A 60 -7.73 -5.35 -1.76
CA PHE A 60 -8.85 -5.24 -0.83
C PHE A 60 -9.32 -3.79 -0.66
N ILE A 61 -8.38 -2.86 -0.43
CA ILE A 61 -8.68 -1.43 -0.26
C ILE A 61 -9.24 -0.82 -1.57
N SER A 62 -8.68 -1.18 -2.72
CA SER A 62 -9.18 -0.67 -4.01
C SER A 62 -10.61 -1.06 -4.30
N HIS A 63 -11.04 -2.23 -3.78
CA HIS A 63 -12.39 -2.75 -3.99
C HIS A 63 -13.41 -2.25 -2.97
N TYR A 64 -13.03 -2.14 -1.68
CA TYR A 64 -13.95 -1.82 -0.58
C TYR A 64 -13.74 -0.45 0.04
N GLY A 65 -12.67 0.26 -0.29
CA GLY A 65 -12.25 1.50 0.37
C GLY A 65 -13.08 2.75 0.06
N GLY A 66 -14.15 2.68 -0.71
CA GLY A 66 -15.00 3.84 -1.08
C GLY A 66 -14.22 4.95 -1.81
N GLU A 67 -14.83 5.61 -2.83
CA GLU A 67 -14.18 6.52 -3.79
C GLU A 67 -12.89 5.99 -4.41
N LYS A 68 -12.98 5.52 -5.64
CA LYS A 68 -11.87 5.04 -6.47
C LYS A 68 -10.74 6.08 -6.51
N LYS A 69 -9.81 6.02 -5.56
CA LYS A 69 -8.42 6.31 -5.90
C LYS A 69 -7.94 5.07 -6.64
N THR A 70 -7.97 5.15 -7.96
CA THR A 70 -7.26 4.22 -8.82
C THR A 70 -5.84 4.10 -8.28
N ALA A 71 -5.51 2.95 -7.67
CA ALA A 71 -4.12 2.55 -7.65
C ALA A 71 -3.64 2.67 -9.11
N PRO A 72 -2.57 3.40 -9.41
CA PRO A 72 -2.07 3.41 -10.76
C PRO A 72 -1.70 1.97 -11.08
N ALA A 73 -2.54 1.32 -11.90
CA ALA A 73 -2.11 0.17 -12.66
C ALA A 73 -0.80 0.61 -13.32
N ALA A 74 0.22 -0.23 -13.24
CA ALA A 74 1.43 -0.07 -14.01
C ALA A 74 1.09 -0.16 -15.52
N THR A 75 0.52 0.93 -16.04
CA THR A 75 0.32 1.13 -17.47
C THR A 75 1.24 2.26 -17.88
N GLY A 76 2.23 1.89 -18.69
CA GLY A 76 3.25 2.75 -19.25
C GLY A 76 2.72 4.06 -19.82
N ALA A 77 2.87 5.10 -19.03
CA ALA A 77 3.14 6.45 -19.49
C ALA A 77 4.19 6.97 -18.50
N LYS A 78 5.35 7.38 -18.99
CA LYS A 78 6.37 8.09 -18.21
C LYS A 78 5.79 9.45 -17.79
N ALA A 79 4.96 9.47 -16.74
CA ALA A 79 4.84 10.64 -15.92
C ALA A 79 6.17 10.72 -15.14
N GLU A 80 6.83 11.84 -15.15
CA GLU A 80 7.99 12.07 -14.29
C GLU A 80 7.53 11.83 -12.85
N ILE A 81 8.00 10.73 -12.28
CA ILE A 81 7.71 10.38 -10.88
C ILE A 81 8.54 11.36 -10.05
N ASP A 82 7.89 12.32 -9.41
CA ASP A 82 8.54 13.19 -8.44
C ASP A 82 8.63 12.52 -7.05
N LEU A 83 9.44 13.09 -6.16
CA LEU A 83 9.67 12.51 -4.84
C LEU A 83 8.39 12.50 -3.97
N PRO A 84 7.57 13.57 -3.89
CA PRO A 84 6.31 13.54 -3.17
C PRO A 84 5.36 12.44 -3.66
N TYR A 85 5.20 12.28 -4.96
CA TYR A 85 4.37 11.22 -5.54
C TYR A 85 4.88 9.83 -5.18
N ALA A 86 6.19 9.61 -5.24
CA ALA A 86 6.79 8.32 -4.89
C ALA A 86 6.56 7.97 -3.41
N ILE A 87 6.61 8.96 -2.50
CA ILE A 87 6.34 8.79 -1.08
C ILE A 87 4.86 8.48 -0.84
N GLU A 88 3.94 9.26 -1.40
CA GLU A 88 2.49 9.11 -1.26
C GLU A 88 2.00 7.74 -1.76
N ASN A 89 2.63 7.21 -2.79
CA ASN A 89 2.28 5.91 -3.39
C ASN A 89 3.12 4.74 -2.86
N GLY A 90 3.99 4.98 -1.87
CA GLY A 90 4.76 3.92 -1.23
C GLY A 90 5.84 3.29 -2.11
N LEU A 91 6.32 4.00 -3.14
CA LEU A 91 7.34 3.56 -4.08
C LEU A 91 8.74 3.69 -3.44
N LYS A 92 9.04 2.80 -2.49
CA LYS A 92 10.19 2.90 -1.60
C LYS A 92 11.53 2.97 -2.33
N LYS A 93 11.70 2.18 -3.38
CA LYS A 93 12.94 2.13 -4.15
C LYS A 93 13.11 3.39 -4.99
N GLU A 94 12.08 3.76 -5.72
CA GLU A 94 12.05 4.95 -6.57
C GLU A 94 12.26 6.22 -5.74
N ALA A 95 11.61 6.32 -4.57
CA ALA A 95 11.78 7.44 -3.65
C ALA A 95 13.22 7.54 -3.12
N ALA A 96 13.86 6.43 -2.78
CA ALA A 96 15.25 6.40 -2.35
C ALA A 96 16.19 6.84 -3.48
N ASP A 97 15.98 6.33 -4.70
CA ASP A 97 16.79 6.67 -5.88
C ASP A 97 16.64 8.17 -6.26
N LEU A 98 15.40 8.70 -6.19
CA LEU A 98 15.12 10.13 -6.42
C LEU A 98 15.76 11.01 -5.35
N THR A 99 15.70 10.61 -4.09
CA THR A 99 16.35 11.33 -2.98
C THR A 99 17.86 11.38 -3.19
N ALA A 100 18.49 10.28 -3.59
CA ALA A 100 19.91 10.25 -3.87
C ALA A 100 20.33 11.18 -5.03
N LYS A 101 19.50 11.31 -6.06
CA LYS A 101 19.72 12.25 -7.18
C LYS A 101 19.55 13.70 -6.72
N LEU A 102 18.48 14.02 -6.01
CA LEU A 102 18.20 15.37 -5.53
C LEU A 102 19.27 15.90 -4.58
N LEU A 103 19.92 15.02 -3.80
CA LEU A 103 21.04 15.40 -2.91
C LEU A 103 22.29 15.90 -3.65
N GLN A 104 22.39 15.69 -4.97
CA GLN A 104 23.47 16.23 -5.77
C GLN A 104 23.26 17.71 -6.15
N GLU A 105 22.01 18.17 -6.17
CA GLU A 105 21.61 19.49 -6.65
C GLU A 105 20.94 20.35 -5.57
N THR A 106 20.41 19.71 -4.52
CA THR A 106 19.63 20.36 -3.48
C THR A 106 20.16 20.04 -2.09
N GLU A 107 20.10 20.99 -1.19
CA GLU A 107 20.48 20.76 0.22
C GLU A 107 19.55 19.77 0.89
N ALA A 108 20.11 18.87 1.70
CA ALA A 108 19.39 17.81 2.39
C ALA A 108 18.19 18.32 3.22
N MET A 109 18.34 19.48 3.89
CA MET A 109 17.28 20.07 4.69
C MET A 109 16.11 20.59 3.85
N ASN A 110 16.36 21.08 2.64
CA ASN A 110 15.31 21.53 1.73
C ASN A 110 14.49 20.31 1.24
N ILE A 111 15.14 19.18 0.92
CA ILE A 111 14.44 17.95 0.56
C ILE A 111 13.51 17.50 1.70
N VAL A 112 13.99 17.57 2.95
CA VAL A 112 13.19 17.21 4.12
C VAL A 112 11.99 18.15 4.28
N ASN A 113 12.25 19.47 4.30
CA ASN A 113 11.22 20.47 4.64
C ASN A 113 10.20 20.68 3.51
N ASP A 114 10.65 20.65 2.25
CA ASP A 114 9.81 21.02 1.12
C ASP A 114 9.16 19.82 0.43
N MET A 115 9.65 18.60 0.67
CA MET A 115 9.17 17.39 0.00
C MET A 115 8.71 16.30 0.97
N LEU A 116 9.56 15.85 1.93
CA LEU A 116 9.21 14.75 2.82
C LEU A 116 8.15 15.11 3.84
N ILE A 117 8.33 16.22 4.56
CA ILE A 117 7.37 16.65 5.58
C ILE A 117 6.00 16.94 4.96
N PRO A 118 5.87 17.73 3.87
CA PRO A 118 4.57 17.96 3.26
C PRO A 118 3.87 16.68 2.75
N ALA A 119 4.62 15.70 2.22
CA ALA A 119 4.05 14.43 1.79
C ALA A 119 3.50 13.62 2.97
N LEU A 120 4.22 13.60 4.11
CA LEU A 120 3.77 12.93 5.33
C LEU A 120 2.57 13.64 5.97
N ASP A 121 2.56 14.96 6.04
CA ASP A 121 1.44 15.75 6.56
C ASP A 121 0.17 15.54 5.73
N LYS A 122 0.30 15.50 4.41
CA LYS A 122 -0.80 15.20 3.51
C LYS A 122 -1.35 13.78 3.76
N ALA A 123 -0.47 12.78 3.89
CA ALA A 123 -0.88 11.42 4.18
C ALA A 123 -1.60 11.32 5.54
N GLY A 124 -1.11 12.01 6.58
CA GLY A 124 -1.76 12.11 7.89
C GLY A 124 -3.16 12.74 7.80
N ALA A 125 -3.28 13.87 7.10
CA ALA A 125 -4.56 14.54 6.91
C ALA A 125 -5.56 13.70 6.10
N GLU A 126 -5.12 12.93 5.11
CA GLU A 126 -5.98 12.01 4.37
C GLU A 126 -6.41 10.80 5.21
N PHE A 127 -5.54 10.32 6.08
CA PHE A 127 -5.88 9.27 7.05
C PHE A 127 -6.95 9.74 8.05
N GLU A 128 -6.80 10.94 8.63
CA GLU A 128 -7.79 11.53 9.54
C GLU A 128 -9.16 11.71 8.88
N LYS A 129 -9.19 12.02 7.59
CA LYS A 129 -10.42 12.15 6.79
C LYS A 129 -11.00 10.80 6.33
N GLY A 130 -10.38 9.67 6.71
CA GLY A 130 -10.79 8.34 6.28
C GLY A 130 -10.57 8.04 4.78
N LYS A 131 -9.77 8.86 4.09
CA LYS A 131 -9.45 8.68 2.66
C LYS A 131 -8.22 7.80 2.44
N LEU A 132 -7.37 7.68 3.44
CA LEU A 132 -6.21 6.81 3.47
C LEU A 132 -6.41 5.77 4.58
N PHE A 133 -6.06 4.52 4.32
CA PHE A 133 -6.16 3.45 5.30
C PHE A 133 -4.82 3.19 6.00
N LEU A 134 -4.87 2.60 7.20
CA LEU A 134 -3.68 2.37 8.01
C LEU A 134 -2.53 1.64 7.27
N PRO A 135 -2.76 0.58 6.47
CA PRO A 135 -1.68 -0.06 5.71
C PRO A 135 -0.99 0.86 4.72
N GLN A 136 -1.76 1.75 4.08
CA GLN A 136 -1.21 2.75 3.15
C GLN A 136 -0.40 3.82 3.88
N LEU A 137 -0.89 4.29 5.04
CA LEU A 137 -0.16 5.24 5.89
C LEU A 137 1.19 4.65 6.35
N ILE A 138 1.21 3.39 6.78
CA ILE A 138 2.43 2.67 7.17
C ILE A 138 3.39 2.57 5.98
N GLN A 139 2.88 2.29 4.79
CA GLN A 139 3.67 2.21 3.56
C GLN A 139 4.31 3.57 3.20
N THR A 140 3.53 4.65 3.25
CA THR A 140 4.03 6.03 3.05
C THR A 140 5.13 6.38 4.06
N ALA A 141 4.90 6.10 5.36
CA ALA A 141 5.87 6.34 6.41
C ALA A 141 7.17 5.52 6.20
N GLY A 142 7.05 4.24 5.83
CA GLY A 142 8.20 3.38 5.53
C GLY A 142 8.98 3.82 4.28
N THR A 143 8.31 4.47 3.32
CA THR A 143 8.96 5.05 2.14
C THR A 143 9.72 6.32 2.52
N ALA A 144 9.12 7.21 3.30
CA ALA A 144 9.79 8.40 3.81
C ALA A 144 11.00 8.03 4.69
N GLN A 145 10.89 6.99 5.52
CA GLN A 145 12.02 6.48 6.31
C GLN A 145 13.21 6.08 5.43
N ALA A 146 12.96 5.41 4.30
CA ALA A 146 14.04 5.07 3.37
C ALA A 146 14.73 6.32 2.79
N CYS A 147 13.97 7.37 2.49
CA CYS A 147 14.53 8.64 2.06
C CYS A 147 15.40 9.29 3.16
N PHE A 148 14.93 9.28 4.41
CA PHE A 148 15.72 9.77 5.55
C PHE A 148 17.01 8.98 5.75
N GLU A 149 17.02 7.67 5.54
CA GLU A 149 18.25 6.87 5.61
C GLU A 149 19.25 7.26 4.51
N VAL A 150 18.78 7.51 3.29
CA VAL A 150 19.63 8.00 2.18
C VAL A 150 20.24 9.36 2.55
N ILE A 151 19.43 10.30 3.04
CA ILE A 151 19.89 11.64 3.48
C ILE A 151 20.92 11.53 4.59
N LYS A 152 20.64 10.71 5.62
CA LYS A 152 21.55 10.48 6.74
C LYS A 152 22.92 9.96 6.28
N ASN A 153 22.90 8.96 5.41
CA ASN A 153 24.15 8.37 4.88
C ASN A 153 24.92 9.38 4.04
N TYR A 154 24.25 10.21 3.26
CA TYR A 154 24.86 11.28 2.50
C TYR A 154 25.54 12.33 3.41
N ILE A 155 24.87 12.79 4.46
CA ILE A 155 25.42 13.75 5.43
C ILE A 155 26.64 13.16 6.14
N LEU A 156 26.59 11.88 6.53
CA LEU A 156 27.71 11.20 7.17
C LEU A 156 28.91 11.05 6.23
N SER A 157 28.67 10.79 4.95
CA SER A 157 29.75 10.62 3.94
C SER A 157 30.40 11.94 3.53
N THR A 158 29.63 13.05 3.52
CA THR A 158 30.11 14.38 3.07
C THR A 158 30.69 15.24 4.19
N GLY A 159 30.66 14.75 5.44
CA GLY A 159 31.26 15.45 6.58
C GLY A 159 30.61 16.80 6.93
N LYS A 160 29.48 17.18 6.32
CA LYS A 160 28.72 18.38 6.68
C LYS A 160 28.00 18.11 8.01
N LYS A 161 28.57 18.60 9.12
CA LYS A 161 27.92 18.59 10.43
C LYS A 161 26.57 19.29 10.31
N SER A 162 25.46 18.56 10.58
CA SER A 162 24.18 19.19 10.81
C SER A 162 24.31 20.15 11.98
N VAL A 163 24.01 21.42 11.78
CA VAL A 163 23.82 22.37 12.88
C VAL A 163 22.56 21.94 13.62
N SER A 164 22.73 21.13 14.65
CA SER A 164 21.68 20.87 15.64
C SER A 164 21.38 22.19 16.33
N LYS A 165 20.28 22.84 15.99
CA LYS A 165 19.68 23.84 16.86
C LYS A 165 18.93 23.09 17.96
N GLY A 166 19.66 22.77 19.02
CA GLY A 166 19.06 22.43 20.30
C GLY A 166 18.47 23.69 20.91
N LYS A 167 17.22 23.64 21.23
CA LYS A 167 16.54 23.93 22.49
C LYS A 167 15.06 23.73 22.32
#